data_f38f6e609b3e55c6622d3489ef991df7
#
_entry.id   f38f6e609b3e55c6622d3489ef991df7
#
_cell.length_a   1.000
_cell.length_b   1.000
_cell.length_c   1.000
_cell.angle_alpha   90.00
_cell.angle_beta   90.00
_cell.angle_gamma   90.00
#
_symmetry.space_group_name_H-M   'P 1'
#
loop_
_entity.id
_entity.type
_entity.pdbx_description
1 polymer ?
#
loop_
_entity_poly.entity_id
_entity_poly.type
_entity_poly.pdbx_seq_one_letter_code
_entity_poly.pdbx_strand_id
1 'polypeptide(L)'
;MNKQSGFTLLELVIALAIFALLGLASGRLFDTVVRAQQATTSHEQDLRRLQRAVGVIERDVLQLASAVIVLGPTTLQLQRGNWRNPQDLPRSERQQVIYRLDNQMLWRESRGLESSTIERQRLLDDVRMLNWRLFDRDVGWSHVWPVGKGAAATPPQALEMVLSAGRFEQVRRVLPLPQGHP
;
A
#
# COMPACT_ATOMS: atom_id res chain seq x y z
N MET A 1 -5.20 58.41 -54.09
CA MET A 1 -3.81 58.33 -53.56
C MET A 1 -3.86 57.71 -52.21
N ASN A 2 -3.56 56.39 -52.11
CA ASN A 2 -3.47 55.70 -50.83
C ASN A 2 -2.13 56.13 -50.16
N LYS A 3 -2.22 56.78 -49.00
CA LYS A 3 -1.06 56.99 -48.13
C LYS A 3 -0.64 55.63 -47.53
N GLN A 4 0.46 55.09 -48.01
CA GLN A 4 1.15 54.00 -47.32
C GLN A 4 1.82 54.59 -46.07
N SER A 5 1.24 54.39 -44.88
CA SER A 5 1.91 54.68 -43.61
C SER A 5 2.87 53.51 -43.33
N GLY A 6 4.17 53.80 -43.36
CA GLY A 6 5.19 52.82 -42.99
C GLY A 6 5.23 52.60 -41.47
N PHE A 7 5.55 51.37 -41.03
CA PHE A 7 5.77 51.05 -39.62
C PHE A 7 6.93 51.89 -39.05
N THR A 8 6.73 52.45 -37.85
CA THR A 8 7.79 53.15 -37.15
C THR A 8 8.70 52.19 -36.41
N LEU A 9 9.97 52.51 -36.27
CA LEU A 9 10.94 51.71 -35.51
C LEU A 9 10.51 51.51 -34.05
N LEU A 10 9.83 52.53 -33.48
CA LEU A 10 9.29 52.49 -32.13
C LEU A 10 8.18 51.42 -31.99
N GLU A 11 7.30 51.32 -32.97
CA GLU A 11 6.21 50.31 -32.99
C GLU A 11 6.76 48.89 -33.02
N LEU A 12 7.83 48.65 -33.78
CA LEU A 12 8.51 47.36 -33.84
C LEU A 12 9.14 46.99 -32.49
N VAL A 13 9.80 47.94 -31.82
CA VAL A 13 10.43 47.70 -30.51
C VAL A 13 9.38 47.38 -29.44
N ILE A 14 8.26 48.12 -29.43
CA ILE A 14 7.16 47.88 -28.49
C ILE A 14 6.54 46.51 -28.76
N ALA A 15 6.30 46.13 -30.01
CA ALA A 15 5.75 44.81 -30.36
C ALA A 15 6.68 43.69 -29.92
N LEU A 16 8.00 43.79 -30.12
CA LEU A 16 8.98 42.84 -29.64
C LEU A 16 9.01 42.73 -28.10
N ALA A 17 8.94 43.86 -27.39
CA ALA A 17 8.89 43.86 -25.93
C ALA A 17 7.65 43.17 -25.39
N ILE A 18 6.47 43.44 -25.97
CA ILE A 18 5.23 42.75 -25.59
C ILE A 18 5.32 41.25 -25.89
N PHE A 19 5.86 40.89 -27.05
CA PHE A 19 6.03 39.50 -27.44
C PHE A 19 6.98 38.75 -26.49
N ALA A 20 8.07 39.39 -26.08
CA ALA A 20 9.02 38.84 -25.10
C ALA A 20 8.34 38.64 -23.72
N LEU A 21 7.55 39.61 -23.26
CA LEU A 21 6.80 39.49 -22.00
C LEU A 21 5.76 38.36 -22.04
N LEU A 22 5.04 38.23 -23.14
CA LEU A 22 4.07 37.15 -23.34
C LEU A 22 4.76 35.79 -23.37
N GLY A 23 5.94 35.68 -24.01
CA GLY A 23 6.74 34.46 -24.02
C GLY A 23 7.21 34.06 -22.62
N LEU A 24 7.70 35.01 -21.83
CA LEU A 24 8.10 34.76 -20.44
C LEU A 24 6.91 34.35 -19.55
N ALA A 25 5.76 35.01 -19.70
CA ALA A 25 4.55 34.67 -18.96
C ALA A 25 4.06 33.24 -19.30
N SER A 26 4.04 32.88 -20.59
CA SER A 26 3.66 31.56 -21.06
C SER A 26 4.59 30.47 -20.55
N GLY A 27 5.91 30.72 -20.54
CA GLY A 27 6.90 29.79 -19.99
C GLY A 27 6.66 29.50 -18.49
N ARG A 28 6.39 30.54 -17.69
CA ARG A 28 6.09 30.38 -16.25
C ARG A 28 4.80 29.59 -15.99
N LEU A 29 3.77 29.83 -16.80
CA LEU A 29 2.53 29.07 -16.71
C LEU A 29 2.76 27.60 -17.03
N PHE A 30 3.51 27.28 -18.08
CA PHE A 30 3.85 25.93 -18.45
C PHE A 30 4.60 25.20 -17.33
N ASP A 31 5.64 25.81 -16.75
CA ASP A 31 6.39 25.26 -15.62
C ASP A 31 5.49 24.97 -14.41
N THR A 32 4.53 25.85 -14.15
CA THR A 32 3.58 25.66 -13.03
C THR A 32 2.67 24.47 -13.27
N VAL A 33 2.14 24.31 -14.46
CA VAL A 33 1.29 23.18 -14.85
C VAL A 33 2.07 21.87 -14.78
N VAL A 34 3.29 21.82 -15.32
CA VAL A 34 4.14 20.63 -15.27
C VAL A 34 4.44 20.21 -13.83
N ARG A 35 4.79 21.15 -12.95
CA ARG A 35 5.03 20.86 -11.52
C ARG A 35 3.78 20.35 -10.82
N ALA A 36 2.64 20.96 -11.06
CA ALA A 36 1.37 20.52 -10.50
C ALA A 36 1.03 19.09 -10.96
N GLN A 37 1.23 18.78 -12.22
CA GLN A 37 0.99 17.45 -12.79
C GLN A 37 1.94 16.40 -12.19
N GLN A 38 3.22 16.72 -12.04
CA GLN A 38 4.19 15.83 -11.41
C GLN A 38 3.82 15.52 -9.95
N ALA A 39 3.42 16.53 -9.18
CA ALA A 39 2.98 16.38 -7.80
C ALA A 39 1.75 15.46 -7.70
N THR A 40 0.77 15.63 -8.59
CA THR A 40 -0.43 14.78 -8.64
C THR A 40 -0.07 13.34 -8.98
N THR A 41 0.77 13.13 -10.00
CA THR A 41 1.20 11.79 -10.43
C THR A 41 1.94 11.05 -9.31
N SER A 42 2.84 11.73 -8.59
CA SER A 42 3.56 11.13 -7.46
C SER A 42 2.60 10.72 -6.33
N HIS A 43 1.62 11.57 -6.01
CA HIS A 43 0.61 11.26 -5.01
C HIS A 43 -0.23 10.02 -5.38
N GLU A 44 -0.66 9.94 -6.63
CA GLU A 44 -1.39 8.77 -7.12
C GLU A 44 -0.57 7.48 -7.07
N GLN A 45 0.72 7.55 -7.40
CA GLN A 45 1.61 6.39 -7.35
C GLN A 45 1.76 5.87 -5.92
N ASP A 46 1.96 6.76 -4.94
CA ASP A 46 2.07 6.39 -3.53
C ASP A 46 0.76 5.75 -3.03
N LEU A 47 -0.39 6.34 -3.38
CA LEU A 47 -1.68 5.77 -3.03
C LEU A 47 -1.88 4.38 -3.64
N ARG A 48 -1.55 4.21 -4.91
CA ARG A 48 -1.64 2.90 -5.59
C ARG A 48 -0.71 1.85 -4.97
N ARG A 49 0.50 2.26 -4.49
CA ARG A 49 1.41 1.35 -3.77
C ARG A 49 0.79 0.89 -2.45
N LEU A 50 0.25 1.84 -1.68
CA LEU A 50 -0.44 1.54 -0.43
C LEU A 50 -1.65 0.62 -0.65
N GLN A 51 -2.50 0.93 -1.62
CA GLN A 51 -3.67 0.11 -1.96
C GLN A 51 -3.28 -1.32 -2.38
N ARG A 52 -2.22 -1.48 -3.17
CA ARG A 52 -1.71 -2.81 -3.55
C ARG A 52 -1.23 -3.60 -2.33
N ALA A 53 -0.48 -2.96 -1.43
CA ALA A 53 0.01 -3.62 -0.22
C ALA A 53 -1.15 -4.07 0.68
N VAL A 54 -2.12 -3.19 0.92
CA VAL A 54 -3.35 -3.51 1.66
C VAL A 54 -4.13 -4.64 0.98
N GLY A 55 -4.32 -4.58 -0.34
CA GLY A 55 -5.04 -5.60 -1.09
C GLY A 55 -4.39 -7.00 -1.07
N VAL A 56 -3.05 -7.07 -0.94
CA VAL A 56 -2.36 -8.35 -0.72
C VAL A 56 -2.69 -8.90 0.66
N ILE A 57 -2.64 -8.07 1.70
CA ILE A 57 -2.96 -8.45 3.07
C ILE A 57 -4.43 -8.91 3.18
N GLU A 58 -5.36 -8.14 2.62
CA GLU A 58 -6.78 -8.48 2.60
C GLU A 58 -7.03 -9.84 1.94
N ARG A 59 -6.39 -10.10 0.81
CA ARG A 59 -6.51 -11.38 0.11
C ARG A 59 -6.00 -12.54 0.94
N ASP A 60 -4.85 -12.39 1.60
CA ASP A 60 -4.29 -13.44 2.45
C ASP A 60 -5.19 -13.71 3.66
N VAL A 61 -5.78 -12.67 4.24
CA VAL A 61 -6.74 -12.78 5.35
C VAL A 61 -8.04 -13.46 4.91
N LEU A 62 -8.59 -13.07 3.74
CA LEU A 62 -9.80 -13.69 3.19
C LEU A 62 -9.61 -15.18 2.83
N GLN A 63 -8.38 -15.60 2.57
CA GLN A 63 -8.02 -16.97 2.25
C GLN A 63 -7.44 -17.73 3.46
N LEU A 64 -7.70 -17.25 4.66
CA LEU A 64 -7.26 -17.91 5.89
C LEU A 64 -7.78 -19.35 5.93
N ALA A 65 -6.85 -20.31 6.00
CA ALA A 65 -7.17 -21.74 5.95
C ALA A 65 -7.19 -22.39 7.35
N SER A 66 -6.73 -21.67 8.37
CA SER A 66 -6.65 -22.16 9.74
C SER A 66 -6.79 -21.01 10.71
N ALA A 67 -7.44 -21.25 11.83
CA ALA A 67 -7.51 -20.30 12.95
C ALA A 67 -6.15 -20.05 13.63
N VAL A 68 -5.08 -20.73 13.17
CA VAL A 68 -3.72 -20.53 13.71
C VAL A 68 -3.17 -19.21 13.21
N ILE A 69 -3.36 -18.17 13.99
CA ILE A 69 -2.76 -16.86 13.81
C ILE A 69 -1.79 -16.65 14.96
N VAL A 70 -0.61 -16.11 14.68
CA VAL A 70 0.35 -15.69 15.70
C VAL A 70 0.63 -14.21 15.51
N LEU A 71 0.40 -13.45 16.56
CA LEU A 71 0.59 -12.02 16.57
C LEU A 71 1.76 -11.68 17.50
N GLY A 72 2.78 -11.04 16.95
CA GLY A 72 3.91 -10.46 17.67
C GLY A 72 3.90 -8.93 17.56
N PRO A 73 4.85 -8.24 18.23
CA PRO A 73 4.90 -6.77 18.24
C PRO A 73 4.98 -6.15 16.84
N THR A 74 5.76 -6.74 15.93
CA THR A 74 5.98 -6.24 14.56
C THR A 74 5.71 -7.29 13.49
N THR A 75 5.13 -8.44 13.89
CA THR A 75 4.93 -9.59 13.01
C THR A 75 3.50 -10.11 13.11
N LEU A 76 2.96 -10.49 11.97
CA LEU A 76 1.71 -11.24 11.86
C LEU A 76 2.01 -12.49 11.06
N GLN A 77 1.72 -13.66 11.65
CA GLN A 77 1.84 -14.95 10.98
C GLN A 77 0.47 -15.58 10.84
N LEU A 78 0.16 -16.08 9.67
CA LEU A 78 -1.09 -16.78 9.35
C LEU A 78 -0.86 -17.92 8.38
N GLN A 79 -1.82 -18.83 8.28
CA GLN A 79 -1.86 -19.85 7.24
C GLN A 79 -3.02 -19.57 6.29
N ARG A 80 -2.71 -19.48 5.01
CA ARG A 80 -3.71 -19.33 3.95
C ARG A 80 -3.83 -20.59 3.12
N GLY A 81 -5.02 -20.81 2.58
CA GLY A 81 -5.30 -21.82 1.54
C GLY A 81 -5.20 -21.24 0.13
N ASN A 82 -5.68 -22.02 -0.82
CA ASN A 82 -5.83 -21.64 -2.22
C ASN A 82 -4.52 -21.10 -2.84
N TRP A 83 -3.41 -21.73 -2.53
CA TRP A 83 -2.14 -21.44 -3.17
C TRP A 83 -2.17 -22.01 -4.59
N ARG A 84 -2.09 -21.12 -5.60
CA ARG A 84 -2.14 -21.51 -7.01
C ARG A 84 -1.13 -22.61 -7.31
N ASN A 85 -1.64 -23.72 -7.85
CA ASN A 85 -0.85 -24.87 -8.31
C ASN A 85 -1.06 -25.10 -9.82
N PRO A 86 -0.52 -24.22 -10.68
CA PRO A 86 -0.80 -24.26 -12.12
C PRO A 86 -0.26 -25.51 -12.82
N GLN A 87 0.64 -26.24 -12.17
CA GLN A 87 1.25 -27.47 -12.70
C GLN A 87 0.69 -28.73 -12.07
N ASP A 88 -0.35 -28.57 -11.22
CA ASP A 88 -0.99 -29.69 -10.49
C ASP A 88 0.02 -30.60 -9.78
N LEU A 89 1.08 -30.03 -9.21
CA LEU A 89 2.09 -30.75 -8.48
C LEU A 89 1.53 -31.33 -7.18
N PRO A 90 1.96 -32.53 -6.75
CA PRO A 90 1.57 -33.10 -5.48
C PRO A 90 2.18 -32.30 -4.31
N ARG A 91 1.51 -31.23 -3.89
CA ARG A 91 1.91 -30.36 -2.79
C ARG A 91 0.69 -29.85 -2.05
N SER A 92 0.89 -29.44 -0.79
CA SER A 92 -0.14 -28.76 -0.02
C SER A 92 -0.54 -27.44 -0.67
N GLU A 93 -1.84 -27.18 -0.80
CA GLU A 93 -2.35 -25.85 -1.21
C GLU A 93 -2.27 -24.83 -0.07
N ARG A 94 -1.85 -25.24 1.11
CA ARG A 94 -1.67 -24.34 2.25
C ARG A 94 -0.29 -23.71 2.26
N GLN A 95 -0.26 -22.44 2.61
CA GLN A 95 0.93 -21.63 2.66
C GLN A 95 0.99 -20.89 3.99
N GLN A 96 2.16 -20.92 4.62
CA GLN A 96 2.45 -20.04 5.75
C GLN A 96 2.87 -18.67 5.22
N VAL A 97 2.29 -17.61 5.76
CA VAL A 97 2.59 -16.23 5.42
C VAL A 97 2.97 -15.48 6.69
N ILE A 98 4.05 -14.72 6.61
CA ILE A 98 4.56 -13.88 7.70
C ILE A 98 4.70 -12.46 7.15
N TYR A 99 4.05 -11.53 7.81
CA TYR A 99 4.26 -10.10 7.61
C TYR A 99 5.24 -9.59 8.66
N ARG A 100 6.25 -8.86 8.23
CA ARG A 100 7.29 -8.30 9.09
C ARG A 100 7.61 -6.88 8.69
N LEU A 101 7.67 -6.00 9.68
CA LEU A 101 8.26 -4.67 9.52
C LEU A 101 9.74 -4.76 9.87
N ASP A 102 10.61 -4.48 8.90
CA ASP A 102 12.06 -4.48 9.05
C ASP A 102 12.66 -3.31 8.26
N ASN A 103 13.47 -2.48 8.94
CA ASN A 103 14.12 -1.30 8.35
C ASN A 103 13.15 -0.40 7.57
N GLN A 104 11.99 -0.06 8.14
CA GLN A 104 10.93 0.74 7.52
C GLN A 104 10.36 0.14 6.22
N MET A 105 10.56 -1.15 6.00
CA MET A 105 9.99 -1.88 4.88
C MET A 105 9.03 -2.95 5.38
N LEU A 106 7.85 -2.98 4.79
CA LEU A 106 6.88 -4.05 5.04
C LEU A 106 7.17 -5.21 4.11
N TRP A 107 7.55 -6.33 4.69
CA TRP A 107 7.84 -7.57 3.99
C TRP A 107 6.72 -8.57 4.18
N ARG A 108 6.43 -9.31 3.13
CA ARG A 108 5.62 -10.52 3.13
C ARG A 108 6.53 -11.69 2.79
N GLU A 109 6.67 -12.62 3.70
CA GLU A 109 7.39 -13.88 3.49
C GLU A 109 6.37 -15.01 3.39
N SER A 110 6.50 -15.88 2.41
CA SER A 110 5.58 -16.99 2.22
C SER A 110 6.33 -18.28 1.90
N ARG A 111 5.84 -19.40 2.43
CA ARG A 111 6.37 -20.74 2.15
C ARG A 111 5.24 -21.77 2.15
N GLY A 112 5.33 -22.76 1.28
CA GLY A 112 4.49 -23.95 1.39
C GLY A 112 4.76 -24.71 2.69
N LEU A 113 3.78 -25.38 3.27
CA LEU A 113 3.98 -26.11 4.53
C LEU A 113 5.04 -27.20 4.43
N GLU A 114 5.18 -27.80 3.25
CA GLU A 114 6.15 -28.87 2.97
C GLU A 114 7.41 -28.36 2.25
N SER A 115 7.50 -27.04 1.99
CA SER A 115 8.61 -26.45 1.26
C SER A 115 9.57 -25.74 2.21
N SER A 116 10.87 -25.93 1.97
CA SER A 116 11.93 -25.14 2.62
C SER A 116 12.15 -23.77 1.95
N THR A 117 11.61 -23.58 0.73
CA THR A 117 11.81 -22.35 -0.03
C THR A 117 10.93 -21.24 0.52
N ILE A 118 11.54 -20.13 0.90
CA ILE A 118 10.86 -18.90 1.33
C ILE A 118 10.84 -17.93 0.18
N GLU A 119 9.64 -17.52 -0.22
CA GLU A 119 9.45 -16.40 -1.14
C GLU A 119 9.31 -15.11 -0.34
N ARG A 120 10.11 -14.10 -0.66
CA ARG A 120 10.11 -12.81 0.01
C ARG A 120 9.66 -11.72 -0.92
N GLN A 121 8.62 -11.00 -0.56
CA GLN A 121 8.03 -9.91 -1.32
C GLN A 121 8.05 -8.62 -0.49
N ARG A 122 8.64 -7.56 -1.04
CA ARG A 122 8.52 -6.22 -0.48
C ARG A 122 7.17 -5.64 -0.88
N LEU A 123 6.35 -5.25 0.10
CA LEU A 123 5.02 -4.70 -0.12
C LEU A 123 5.02 -3.18 -0.12
N LEU A 124 5.73 -2.56 0.82
CA LEU A 124 5.70 -1.12 1.02
C LEU A 124 7.02 -0.63 1.62
N ASP A 125 7.46 0.53 1.18
CA ASP A 125 8.60 1.25 1.70
C ASP A 125 8.14 2.41 2.61
N ASP A 126 9.08 3.01 3.35
CA ASP A 126 8.87 4.17 4.22
C ASP A 126 7.74 3.95 5.25
N VAL A 127 7.69 2.75 5.83
CA VAL A 127 6.72 2.38 6.86
C VAL A 127 7.28 2.77 8.23
N ARG A 128 6.71 3.81 8.82
CA ARG A 128 7.11 4.32 10.14
C ARG A 128 6.43 3.60 11.28
N MET A 129 5.21 3.16 11.06
CA MET A 129 4.41 2.48 12.08
C MET A 129 3.56 1.39 11.45
N LEU A 130 3.53 0.24 12.10
CA LEU A 130 2.65 -0.87 11.76
C LEU A 130 2.22 -1.56 13.05
N ASN A 131 0.93 -1.53 13.32
CA ASN A 131 0.34 -2.19 14.47
C ASN A 131 -0.77 -3.14 14.03
N TRP A 132 -0.80 -4.29 14.66
CA TRP A 132 -1.81 -5.30 14.46
C TRP A 132 -2.58 -5.54 15.74
N ARG A 133 -3.90 -5.77 15.63
CA ARG A 133 -4.74 -6.24 16.73
C ARG A 133 -5.72 -7.28 16.22
N LEU A 134 -6.01 -8.27 17.07
CA LEU A 134 -7.05 -9.25 16.80
C LEU A 134 -8.22 -9.01 17.76
N PHE A 135 -9.42 -9.16 17.24
CA PHE A 135 -10.65 -9.03 18.03
C PHE A 135 -11.14 -10.42 18.43
N ASP A 136 -11.27 -10.60 19.73
CA ASP A 136 -11.92 -11.74 20.37
C ASP A 136 -13.23 -11.30 21.01
N ARG A 137 -14.24 -12.16 21.00
CA ARG A 137 -15.56 -11.81 21.56
C ARG A 137 -15.52 -11.58 23.06
N ASP A 138 -14.68 -12.32 23.78
CA ASP A 138 -14.67 -12.33 25.24
C ASP A 138 -13.68 -11.31 25.80
N VAL A 139 -12.55 -11.11 25.12
CA VAL A 139 -11.44 -10.25 25.58
C VAL A 139 -11.42 -8.88 24.86
N GLY A 140 -12.03 -8.78 23.68
CA GLY A 140 -11.99 -7.58 22.84
C GLY A 140 -10.72 -7.52 21.99
N TRP A 141 -10.22 -6.30 21.73
CA TRP A 141 -9.03 -6.08 20.92
C TRP A 141 -7.74 -6.40 21.69
N SER A 142 -6.90 -7.28 21.15
CA SER A 142 -5.60 -7.67 21.73
C SER A 142 -4.46 -7.50 20.72
N HIS A 143 -3.30 -7.03 21.22
CA HIS A 143 -2.04 -6.98 20.46
C HIS A 143 -1.22 -8.28 20.54
N VAL A 144 -1.65 -9.24 21.32
CA VAL A 144 -1.00 -10.55 21.51
C VAL A 144 -2.00 -11.66 21.23
N TRP A 145 -1.60 -12.62 20.45
CA TRP A 145 -2.42 -13.79 20.13
C TRP A 145 -1.55 -15.04 19.94
N PRO A 146 -1.97 -16.19 20.47
CA PRO A 146 -3.18 -16.42 21.26
C PRO A 146 -3.13 -15.79 22.65
N VAL A 147 -4.30 -15.47 23.20
CA VAL A 147 -4.42 -14.90 24.55
C VAL A 147 -4.44 -16.04 25.57
N GLY A 148 -3.38 -16.13 26.39
CA GLY A 148 -3.28 -17.14 27.46
C GLY A 148 -2.64 -18.47 27.02
N LYS A 149 -2.04 -19.17 27.99
CA LYS A 149 -1.49 -20.51 27.79
C LYS A 149 -2.58 -21.53 28.08
N GLY A 150 -3.05 -22.27 27.07
CA GLY A 150 -3.78 -23.50 27.27
C GLY A 150 -5.30 -23.51 27.06
N ALA A 151 -5.92 -22.42 26.67
CA ALA A 151 -7.33 -22.47 26.25
C ALA A 151 -7.40 -22.76 24.74
N ALA A 152 -8.35 -23.61 24.35
CA ALA A 152 -8.84 -23.65 22.97
C ALA A 152 -9.46 -22.26 22.71
N ALA A 153 -8.62 -21.31 22.30
CA ALA A 153 -9.04 -19.93 22.10
C ALA A 153 -10.13 -19.93 21.03
N THR A 154 -11.25 -19.32 21.32
CA THR A 154 -12.26 -19.02 20.31
C THR A 154 -11.54 -18.33 19.14
N PRO A 155 -11.75 -18.73 17.89
CA PRO A 155 -11.04 -18.10 16.78
C PRO A 155 -11.34 -16.59 16.74
N PRO A 156 -10.35 -15.74 16.49
CA PRO A 156 -10.54 -14.30 16.43
C PRO A 156 -11.48 -13.94 15.29
N GLN A 157 -12.29 -12.90 15.47
CA GLN A 157 -13.34 -12.53 14.52
C GLN A 157 -12.90 -11.47 13.52
N ALA A 158 -11.93 -10.65 13.91
CA ALA A 158 -11.42 -9.58 13.04
C ALA A 158 -9.93 -9.32 13.29
N LEU A 159 -9.26 -8.88 12.25
CA LEU A 159 -7.90 -8.34 12.27
C LEU A 159 -7.96 -6.86 12.00
N GLU A 160 -7.37 -6.05 12.87
CA GLU A 160 -7.13 -4.64 12.61
C GLU A 160 -5.66 -4.41 12.28
N MET A 161 -5.44 -3.59 11.28
CA MET A 161 -4.15 -3.05 10.90
C MET A 161 -4.19 -1.53 11.00
N VAL A 162 -3.21 -0.93 11.66
CA VAL A 162 -2.96 0.51 11.64
C VAL A 162 -1.56 0.74 11.10
N LEU A 163 -1.45 1.52 10.03
CA LEU A 163 -0.23 1.71 9.26
C LEU A 163 0.02 3.20 9.01
N SER A 164 1.27 3.67 9.22
CA SER A 164 1.75 4.97 8.75
C SER A 164 2.92 4.77 7.81
N ALA A 165 2.82 5.25 6.57
CA ALA A 165 3.85 5.12 5.55
C ALA A 165 3.86 6.32 4.59
N GLY A 166 5.05 6.81 4.24
CA GLY A 166 5.19 7.99 3.42
C GLY A 166 4.39 9.17 3.97
N ARG A 167 3.50 9.73 3.19
CA ARG A 167 2.59 10.82 3.59
C ARG A 167 1.29 10.37 4.26
N PHE A 168 1.02 9.07 4.30
CA PHE A 168 -0.21 8.52 4.86
C PHE A 168 -0.01 8.21 6.34
N GLU A 169 -0.85 8.82 7.18
CA GLU A 169 -0.80 8.64 8.62
C GLU A 169 -1.99 7.83 9.11
N GLN A 170 -1.72 6.90 10.02
CA GLN A 170 -2.72 6.12 10.75
C GLN A 170 -3.82 5.49 9.86
N VAL A 171 -3.42 4.98 8.71
CA VAL A 171 -4.33 4.25 7.82
C VAL A 171 -4.83 3.02 8.54
N ARG A 172 -6.09 3.04 8.95
CA ARG A 172 -6.73 1.95 9.70
C ARG A 172 -7.55 1.08 8.78
N ARG A 173 -7.37 -0.24 8.89
CA ARG A 173 -8.18 -1.27 8.23
C ARG A 173 -8.62 -2.31 9.23
N VAL A 174 -9.89 -2.66 9.19
CA VAL A 174 -10.48 -3.76 9.96
C VAL A 174 -10.98 -4.80 8.96
N LEU A 175 -10.45 -6.00 9.06
CA LEU A 175 -10.73 -7.11 8.16
C LEU A 175 -11.46 -8.20 8.95
N PRO A 176 -12.69 -8.58 8.56
CA PRO A 176 -13.34 -9.72 9.16
C PRO A 176 -12.55 -10.99 8.83
N LEU A 177 -12.38 -11.85 9.82
CA LEU A 177 -11.74 -13.14 9.62
C LEU A 177 -12.80 -14.19 9.24
N PRO A 178 -12.50 -15.07 8.27
CA PRO A 178 -13.38 -16.18 7.96
C PRO A 178 -13.63 -17.01 9.21
N GLN A 179 -14.88 -17.15 9.60
CA GLN A 179 -15.27 -18.10 10.63
C GLN A 179 -15.11 -19.48 10.02
N GLY A 180 -14.15 -20.28 10.53
CA GLY A 180 -14.01 -21.65 10.09
C GLY A 180 -15.35 -22.36 10.29
N HIS A 181 -15.88 -22.98 9.23
CA HIS A 181 -16.95 -23.95 9.43
C HIS A 181 -16.36 -25.10 10.26
N PRO A 182 -17.11 -25.57 11.27
CA PRO A 182 -16.71 -26.70 12.08
C PRO A 182 -16.54 -27.96 11.23
#